data_b4a65e2c81befac401450ab70c12d3e6
#
_entry.id   b4a65e2c81befac401450ab70c12d3e6
#
_cell.length_a   1.000
_cell.length_b   1.000
_cell.length_c   1.000
_cell.angle_alpha   90.00
_cell.angle_beta   90.00
_cell.angle_gamma   90.00
#
_symmetry.space_group_name_H-M   'P 1'
#
loop_
_entity.id
_entity.type
_entity.pdbx_description
1 polymer ?
#
loop_
_entity_poly.entity_id
_entity_poly.type
_entity_poly.pdbx_seq_one_letter_code
_entity_poly.pdbx_strand_id
1 'polypeptide(L)'
;MTNVGISGKKEQAIKQRMGEAIELIPGKSESWLMLSFHDDVHMYFRGEDEPCAICQVKLYGSANEESYAKLTEALTDILRDELEIEADRVYVTYEEIGTWGWNGGNF
;
A
#
# COMPACT_ATOMS: atom_id res chain seq x y z
N MET A 1 5.13 1.70 4.95
CA MET A 1 5.98 2.08 6.09
C MET A 1 5.13 2.20 7.33
N THR A 2 5.54 1.59 8.40
CA THR A 2 4.78 1.60 9.65
C THR A 2 5.71 1.51 10.86
N ASN A 3 5.24 1.99 12.01
CA ASN A 3 5.96 1.82 13.28
C ASN A 3 5.59 0.51 14.00
N VAL A 4 4.66 -0.26 13.45
CA VAL A 4 4.29 -1.57 13.98
C VAL A 4 5.26 -2.63 13.45
N GLY A 5 5.67 -3.58 14.29
CA GLY A 5 6.45 -4.73 13.83
C GLY A 5 5.56 -5.71 13.06
N ILE A 6 6.06 -6.21 11.94
CA ILE A 6 5.31 -7.14 11.10
C ILE A 6 6.00 -8.51 11.13
N SER A 7 5.34 -9.50 11.73
CA SER A 7 5.85 -10.88 11.72
C SER A 7 5.78 -11.47 10.32
N GLY A 8 6.57 -12.50 10.05
CA GLY A 8 6.53 -13.17 8.74
C GLY A 8 5.14 -13.66 8.37
N LYS A 9 4.39 -14.14 9.35
CA LYS A 9 3.01 -14.61 9.13
C LYS A 9 2.08 -13.47 8.74
N LYS A 10 2.19 -12.32 9.42
CA LYS A 10 1.40 -11.13 9.11
C LYS A 10 1.78 -10.57 7.75
N GLU A 11 3.08 -10.56 7.43
CA GLU A 11 3.55 -10.09 6.13
C GLU A 11 2.94 -10.90 4.99
N GLN A 12 2.89 -12.23 5.12
CA GLN A 12 2.28 -13.09 4.11
C GLN A 12 0.79 -12.79 3.93
N ALA A 13 0.07 -12.60 5.03
CA ALA A 13 -1.36 -12.26 4.98
C ALA A 13 -1.58 -10.91 4.29
N ILE A 14 -0.79 -9.90 4.64
CA ILE A 14 -0.88 -8.56 4.03
C ILE A 14 -0.54 -8.63 2.55
N LYS A 15 0.56 -9.32 2.19
CA LYS A 15 0.98 -9.50 0.81
C LYS A 15 -0.14 -10.10 -0.04
N GLN A 16 -0.77 -11.15 0.45
CA GLN A 16 -1.86 -11.81 -0.28
C GLN A 16 -3.04 -10.87 -0.50
N ARG A 17 -3.45 -10.18 0.55
CA ARG A 17 -4.59 -9.24 0.45
C ARG A 17 -4.27 -8.04 -0.45
N MET A 18 -3.05 -7.53 -0.41
CA MET A 18 -2.64 -6.44 -1.29
C MET A 18 -2.57 -6.88 -2.75
N GLY A 19 -2.12 -8.11 -3.01
CA GLY A 19 -2.12 -8.69 -4.35
C GLY A 19 -3.51 -8.78 -4.95
N GLU A 20 -4.51 -9.08 -4.13
CA GLU A 20 -5.91 -9.07 -4.56
C GLU A 20 -6.42 -7.64 -4.74
N ALA A 21 -6.09 -6.76 -3.79
CA ALA A 21 -6.58 -5.37 -3.79
C ALA A 21 -6.10 -4.57 -5.00
N ILE A 22 -4.92 -4.84 -5.53
CA ILE A 22 -4.39 -4.06 -6.66
C ILE A 22 -5.27 -4.19 -7.91
N GLU A 23 -6.06 -5.24 -8.00
CA GLU A 23 -6.98 -5.43 -9.12
C GLU A 23 -8.14 -4.42 -9.12
N LEU A 24 -8.31 -3.67 -8.03
CA LEU A 24 -9.26 -2.55 -7.99
C LEU A 24 -8.84 -1.42 -8.93
N ILE A 25 -7.56 -1.37 -9.30
CA ILE A 25 -7.08 -0.48 -10.35
C ILE A 25 -7.18 -1.25 -11.67
N PRO A 26 -8.01 -0.81 -12.61
CA PRO A 26 -8.20 -1.52 -13.88
C PRO A 26 -6.88 -1.77 -14.62
N GLY A 27 -6.68 -3.00 -15.04
CA GLY A 27 -5.48 -3.40 -15.79
C GLY A 27 -4.28 -3.76 -14.91
N LYS A 28 -4.40 -3.67 -13.60
CA LYS A 28 -3.32 -4.03 -12.68
C LYS A 28 -3.57 -5.41 -12.08
N SER A 29 -2.49 -6.13 -11.79
CA SER A 29 -2.58 -7.45 -11.16
C SER A 29 -1.33 -7.71 -10.33
N GLU A 30 -1.40 -8.72 -9.48
CA GLU A 30 -0.27 -9.13 -8.65
C GLU A 30 0.95 -9.54 -9.49
N SER A 31 0.74 -9.99 -10.72
CA SER A 31 1.84 -10.38 -11.60
C SER A 31 2.87 -9.27 -11.85
N TRP A 32 2.43 -8.02 -11.72
CA TRP A 32 3.28 -6.84 -11.95
C TRP A 32 3.48 -6.01 -10.69
N LEU A 33 3.00 -6.50 -9.56
CA LEU A 33 3.06 -5.77 -8.30
C LEU A 33 4.37 -6.05 -7.58
N MET A 34 5.05 -4.97 -7.21
CA MET A 34 6.22 -5.06 -6.32
C MET A 34 5.82 -4.45 -4.98
N LEU A 35 6.01 -5.20 -3.91
CA LEU A 35 5.73 -4.75 -2.55
C LEU A 35 7.02 -4.72 -1.75
N SER A 36 7.19 -3.69 -0.93
CA SER A 36 8.24 -3.67 0.07
C SER A 36 7.63 -3.26 1.40
N PHE A 37 8.14 -3.84 2.47
CA PHE A 37 7.66 -3.59 3.83
C PHE A 37 8.76 -2.91 4.62
N HIS A 38 8.43 -1.76 5.20
CA HIS A 38 9.34 -1.01 6.06
C HIS A 38 8.65 -0.91 7.42
N ASP A 39 8.92 -1.85 8.29
CA ASP A 39 8.29 -1.95 9.59
C ASP A 39 9.22 -1.52 10.72
N ASP A 40 8.69 -1.40 11.93
CA ASP A 40 9.44 -0.98 13.12
C ASP A 40 10.16 0.36 12.92
N VAL A 41 9.59 1.26 12.13
CA VAL A 41 10.16 2.58 11.87
C VAL A 41 9.70 3.54 12.97
N HIS A 42 10.55 4.47 13.36
CA HIS A 42 10.15 5.52 14.31
C HIS A 42 9.27 6.53 13.58
N MET A 43 8.01 6.57 13.92
CA MET A 43 7.02 7.41 13.25
C MET A 43 6.11 8.08 14.26
N TYR A 44 5.76 9.33 13.97
CA TYR A 44 4.80 10.10 14.75
C TYR A 44 3.69 10.58 13.83
N PHE A 45 2.47 10.46 14.28
CA PHE A 45 1.32 11.01 13.61
C PHE A 45 0.47 11.75 14.64
N ARG A 46 0.12 12.99 14.36
CA ARG A 46 -0.54 13.88 15.30
C ARG A 46 0.27 14.07 16.60
N GLY A 47 1.60 14.02 16.46
CA GLY A 47 2.50 14.18 17.61
C GLY A 47 2.61 12.96 18.52
N GLU A 48 2.02 11.82 18.15
CA GLU A 48 2.00 10.61 18.96
C GLU A 48 2.62 9.44 18.20
N ASP A 49 3.23 8.51 18.94
CA ASP A 49 3.85 7.31 18.38
C ASP A 49 2.96 6.08 18.42
N GLU A 50 1.65 6.27 18.60
CA GLU A 50 0.67 5.20 18.44
C GLU A 50 0.77 4.57 17.06
N PRO A 51 0.29 3.34 16.85
CA PRO A 51 0.37 2.68 15.53
C PRO A 51 -0.13 3.55 14.40
N CYS A 52 0.68 3.68 13.35
CA CYS A 52 0.35 4.43 12.16
C CYS A 52 1.05 3.83 10.94
N ALA A 53 0.62 4.21 9.76
CA ALA A 53 1.22 3.72 8.52
C ALA A 53 1.02 4.69 7.37
N ILE A 54 1.91 4.61 6.38
CA ILE A 54 1.72 5.23 5.09
C ILE A 54 1.97 4.19 3.99
N CYS A 55 1.01 4.07 3.08
CA CYS A 55 1.13 3.27 1.87
C CYS A 55 1.43 4.21 0.72
N GLN A 56 2.57 4.05 0.08
CA GLN A 56 2.96 4.85 -1.08
C GLN A 56 2.79 3.99 -2.32
N VAL A 57 1.88 4.38 -3.20
CA VAL A 57 1.54 3.63 -4.40
C VAL A 57 2.06 4.36 -5.62
N LYS A 58 2.94 3.72 -6.38
CA LYS A 58 3.42 4.22 -7.67
C LYS A 58 2.84 3.34 -8.75
N LEU A 59 2.30 3.94 -9.81
CA LEU A 59 1.73 3.17 -10.91
C LEU A 59 2.10 3.79 -12.25
N TYR A 60 2.23 2.92 -13.25
CA TYR A 60 2.40 3.36 -14.62
C TYR A 60 1.03 3.79 -15.16
N GLY A 61 0.99 4.97 -15.79
CA GLY A 61 -0.25 5.53 -16.32
C GLY A 61 -1.10 6.17 -15.23
N SER A 62 -2.40 6.02 -15.34
CA SER A 62 -3.34 6.65 -14.41
C SER A 62 -4.58 5.79 -14.23
N ALA A 63 -5.37 6.12 -13.21
CA ALA A 63 -6.66 5.52 -12.96
C ALA A 63 -7.65 6.64 -12.58
N ASN A 64 -8.94 6.31 -12.47
CA ASN A 64 -9.93 7.28 -12.05
C ASN A 64 -10.00 7.39 -10.52
N GLU A 65 -10.58 8.49 -10.04
CA GLU A 65 -10.67 8.74 -8.59
C GLU A 65 -11.45 7.65 -7.85
N GLU A 66 -12.46 7.07 -8.49
CA GLU A 66 -13.24 6.00 -7.87
C GLU A 66 -12.37 4.76 -7.60
N SER A 67 -11.51 4.39 -8.55
CA SER A 67 -10.59 3.25 -8.39
C SER A 67 -9.61 3.52 -7.25
N TYR A 68 -9.05 4.72 -7.18
CA TYR A 68 -8.16 5.09 -6.09
C TYR A 68 -8.87 5.08 -4.75
N ALA A 69 -10.11 5.57 -4.69
CA ALA A 69 -10.89 5.58 -3.45
C ALA A 69 -11.12 4.14 -2.95
N LYS A 70 -11.44 3.22 -3.85
CA LYS A 70 -11.63 1.82 -3.51
C LYS A 70 -10.34 1.17 -3.01
N LEU A 71 -9.22 1.46 -3.66
CA LEU A 71 -7.93 0.92 -3.22
C LEU A 71 -7.54 1.49 -1.86
N THR A 72 -7.74 2.79 -1.63
CA THR A 72 -7.47 3.40 -0.33
C THR A 72 -8.25 2.72 0.78
N GLU A 73 -9.54 2.48 0.55
CA GLU A 73 -10.39 1.78 1.51
C GLU A 73 -9.86 0.36 1.78
N ALA A 74 -9.53 -0.38 0.73
CA ALA A 74 -9.02 -1.74 0.86
C ALA A 74 -7.70 -1.79 1.62
N LEU A 75 -6.75 -0.90 1.31
CA LEU A 75 -5.47 -0.86 1.99
C LEU A 75 -5.64 -0.51 3.47
N THR A 76 -6.52 0.44 3.76
CA THR A 76 -6.83 0.83 5.13
C THR A 76 -7.43 -0.35 5.92
N ASP A 77 -8.36 -1.08 5.32
CA ASP A 77 -8.98 -2.25 5.94
C ASP A 77 -7.95 -3.36 6.22
N ILE A 78 -7.03 -3.60 5.28
CA ILE A 78 -5.97 -4.59 5.45
C ILE A 78 -5.11 -4.25 6.67
N LEU A 79 -4.67 -3.01 6.77
CA LEU A 79 -3.80 -2.58 7.87
C LEU A 79 -4.53 -2.60 9.22
N ARG A 80 -5.80 -2.24 9.23
CA ARG A 80 -6.61 -2.33 10.43
C ARG A 80 -6.79 -3.78 10.88
N ASP A 81 -7.14 -4.66 9.96
CA ASP A 81 -7.41 -6.07 10.27
C ASP A 81 -6.14 -6.83 10.69
N GLU A 82 -5.04 -6.60 9.98
CA GLU A 82 -3.80 -7.37 10.21
C GLU A 82 -2.89 -6.77 11.25
N LEU A 83 -2.83 -5.45 11.38
CA LEU A 83 -1.90 -4.76 12.25
C LEU A 83 -2.57 -3.92 13.35
N GLU A 84 -3.89 -3.91 13.39
CA GLU A 84 -4.66 -3.14 14.37
C GLU A 84 -4.33 -1.65 14.37
N ILE A 85 -4.08 -1.11 13.16
CA ILE A 85 -3.85 0.32 12.98
C ILE A 85 -5.20 0.99 12.74
N GLU A 86 -5.52 2.02 13.52
CA GLU A 86 -6.76 2.77 13.36
C GLU A 86 -6.81 3.43 11.98
N ALA A 87 -7.98 3.41 11.35
CA ALA A 87 -8.15 3.92 9.99
C ALA A 87 -7.72 5.38 9.85
N ASP A 88 -7.94 6.20 10.87
CA ASP A 88 -7.56 7.61 10.85
C ASP A 88 -6.07 7.86 11.10
N ARG A 89 -5.29 6.78 11.20
CA ARG A 89 -3.84 6.83 11.34
C ARG A 89 -3.13 6.18 10.16
N VAL A 90 -3.81 6.09 9.03
CA VAL A 90 -3.28 5.54 7.78
C VAL A 90 -3.35 6.60 6.69
N TYR A 91 -2.20 6.87 6.05
CA TYR A 91 -2.16 7.64 4.81
C TYR A 91 -1.96 6.70 3.64
N VAL A 92 -2.58 7.03 2.52
CA VAL A 92 -2.31 6.35 1.23
C VAL A 92 -2.05 7.44 0.20
N THR A 93 -0.92 7.35 -0.48
CA THR A 93 -0.55 8.32 -1.52
C THR A 93 -0.38 7.62 -2.86
N TYR A 94 -0.62 8.36 -3.94
CA TYR A 94 -0.55 7.85 -5.31
C TYR A 94 0.36 8.72 -6.14
N GLU A 95 1.23 8.07 -6.93
CA GLU A 95 2.10 8.76 -7.88
C GLU A 95 1.92 8.10 -9.23
N GLU A 96 1.44 8.87 -10.22
CA GLU A 96 1.24 8.41 -11.59
C GLU A 96 2.51 8.68 -12.39
N ILE A 97 3.03 7.64 -13.05
CA ILE A 97 4.32 7.70 -13.73
C ILE A 97 4.12 7.44 -15.21
N GLY A 98 4.58 8.37 -16.04
CA GLY A 98 4.39 8.30 -17.50
C GLY A 98 5.44 7.46 -18.23
N THR A 99 6.63 7.32 -17.64
CA THR A 99 7.71 6.52 -18.24
C THR A 99 8.11 5.45 -17.26
N TRP A 100 7.95 4.19 -17.65
CA TRP A 100 8.20 3.05 -16.77
C TRP A 100 9.16 2.09 -17.46
N GLY A 101 10.27 1.77 -16.79
CA GLY A 101 11.24 0.82 -17.29
C GLY A 101 10.99 -0.58 -16.75
N TRP A 102 11.05 -1.56 -17.62
CA TRP A 102 10.95 -2.97 -17.24
C TRP A 102 11.73 -3.81 -18.25
N ASN A 103 12.42 -4.80 -17.73
CA ASN A 103 13.19 -5.75 -18.55
C ASN A 103 14.15 -5.06 -19.53
N GLY A 104 14.78 -3.97 -19.08
CA GLY A 104 15.76 -3.23 -19.88
C GLY A 104 15.19 -2.27 -20.93
N GLY A 105 13.87 -2.11 -20.97
CA GLY A 105 13.22 -1.18 -21.90
C GLY A 105 12.16 -0.34 -21.19
N ASN A 106 11.66 0.66 -21.88
CA ASN A 106 10.61 1.54 -21.35
C ASN A 106 9.34 1.39 -22.17
N PHE A 107 8.21 1.63 -21.53
CA PHE A 107 6.94 1.74 -22.20
C PHE A 107 6.20 3.01 -21.88
#